data_ad06e9c0983ade74adad953324f5d7b2
#
_entry.id   ad06e9c0983ade74adad953324f5d7b2
#
_cell.length_a   1.000
_cell.length_b   1.000
_cell.length_c   1.000
_cell.angle_alpha   90.00
_cell.angle_beta   90.00
_cell.angle_gamma   90.00
#
_symmetry.space_group_name_H-M   'P 1'
#
loop_
_entity.id
_entity.type
_entity.pdbx_description
1 polymer ?
#
loop_
_entity_poly.entity_id
_entity_poly.type
_entity_poly.pdbx_seq_one_letter_code
_entity_poly.pdbx_strand_id
1 'polypeptide(L)'
;SKLGYKPDMKAISKETIHISDLSRSAHKGERGSILCLGGSKSMEGAGILAGISALRSGGGKIFWASNTDKLQRPPELIHIDPTIDSIKAAIDKNMSTAIIGPGLGRNFDKEIEFLWNSKLNIVLDADGLDWLSRKKPKKRAAAWVGTPHIGEMQKLLKDDFSDKWSNITKLKKHYGGDWILKGPGTLVSEDSKIWLNLYSNGWLGTAGMGDVLAGIIAGLWASGSNTPYRSAVYLQTQCAKNFLRLNNGAGLTASNISELIGPCIGHYFQNEL
;
A
#
# COMPACT_ATOMS: atom_id res chain seq x y z
N SER A 1 -9.15 18.89 -20.09
CA SER A 1 -8.52 18.41 -18.86
C SER A 1 -7.30 17.54 -19.21
N LYS A 2 -6.16 17.80 -18.57
CA LYS A 2 -4.90 17.04 -18.77
C LYS A 2 -4.95 15.60 -18.22
N LEU A 3 -6.11 15.05 -17.89
CA LEU A 3 -6.27 13.71 -17.33
C LEU A 3 -6.24 12.59 -18.40
N GLY A 4 -6.24 12.94 -19.70
CA GLY A 4 -6.12 11.94 -20.77
C GLY A 4 -7.14 10.81 -20.64
N TYR A 5 -8.44 11.14 -20.40
CA TYR A 5 -9.50 10.14 -20.33
C TYR A 5 -9.50 9.28 -21.59
N LYS A 6 -9.39 7.97 -21.42
CA LYS A 6 -9.51 6.99 -22.52
C LYS A 6 -10.75 6.13 -22.32
N PRO A 7 -11.42 5.68 -23.41
CA PRO A 7 -12.69 4.93 -23.34
C PRO A 7 -12.63 3.66 -22.48
N ASP A 8 -11.44 3.08 -22.32
CA ASP A 8 -11.25 1.82 -21.58
C ASP A 8 -11.01 1.99 -20.07
N MET A 9 -11.02 3.23 -19.56
CA MET A 9 -10.89 3.49 -18.13
C MET A 9 -12.20 3.23 -17.40
N LYS A 10 -12.14 2.47 -16.30
CA LYS A 10 -13.29 2.21 -15.43
C LYS A 10 -13.15 3.03 -14.15
N ALA A 11 -14.26 3.59 -13.68
CA ALA A 11 -14.30 4.28 -12.40
C ALA A 11 -14.23 3.26 -11.25
N ILE A 12 -13.49 3.60 -10.19
CA ILE A 12 -13.52 2.86 -8.93
C ILE A 12 -14.80 3.25 -8.18
N SER A 13 -15.64 2.27 -7.85
CA SER A 13 -16.88 2.44 -7.09
C SER A 13 -17.08 1.26 -6.15
N LYS A 14 -18.11 1.29 -5.29
CA LYS A 14 -18.43 0.20 -4.35
C LYS A 14 -18.63 -1.13 -5.08
N GLU A 15 -19.26 -1.12 -6.23
CA GLU A 15 -19.61 -2.30 -7.04
C GLU A 15 -18.39 -2.91 -7.74
N THR A 16 -17.28 -2.20 -7.81
CA THR A 16 -16.05 -2.64 -8.49
C THR A 16 -14.97 -3.14 -7.56
N ILE A 17 -15.20 -3.10 -6.26
CA ILE A 17 -14.23 -3.51 -5.24
C ILE A 17 -14.68 -4.77 -4.51
N HIS A 18 -13.73 -5.40 -3.81
CA HIS A 18 -14.00 -6.54 -2.93
C HIS A 18 -13.21 -6.38 -1.63
N ILE A 19 -13.91 -6.41 -0.51
CA ILE A 19 -13.36 -6.49 0.84
C ILE A 19 -13.85 -7.80 1.45
N SER A 20 -12.93 -8.62 1.97
CA SER A 20 -13.30 -9.90 2.59
C SER A 20 -14.04 -9.68 3.91
N ASP A 21 -15.16 -10.36 4.13
CA ASP A 21 -15.88 -10.33 5.41
C ASP A 21 -15.13 -11.18 6.44
N LEU A 22 -14.49 -10.52 7.38
CA LEU A 22 -13.72 -11.14 8.45
C LEU A 22 -14.54 -11.36 9.73
N SER A 23 -15.83 -10.97 9.74
CA SER A 23 -16.69 -11.05 10.93
C SER A 23 -17.23 -12.46 11.19
N ARG A 24 -17.38 -13.28 10.14
CA ARG A 24 -18.17 -14.51 10.18
C ARG A 24 -17.37 -15.81 10.40
N SER A 25 -16.07 -15.88 10.13
CA SER A 25 -15.34 -17.17 10.18
C SER A 25 -13.82 -17.11 10.31
N ALA A 26 -13.22 -15.94 10.49
CA ALA A 26 -11.77 -15.84 10.42
C ALA A 26 -11.10 -16.44 11.66
N HIS A 27 -10.72 -17.73 11.61
CA HIS A 27 -9.71 -18.26 12.50
C HIS A 27 -8.41 -17.47 12.33
N LYS A 28 -7.69 -17.25 13.46
CA LYS A 28 -6.44 -16.47 13.52
C LYS A 28 -5.36 -16.91 12.50
N GLY A 29 -5.50 -18.12 11.92
CA GLY A 29 -4.62 -18.67 10.89
C GLY A 29 -5.04 -18.38 9.44
N GLU A 30 -6.25 -17.90 9.19
CA GLU A 30 -6.75 -17.61 7.84
C GLU A 30 -6.38 -16.20 7.36
N ARG A 31 -6.11 -15.29 8.31
CA ARG A 31 -5.59 -13.95 8.00
C ARG A 31 -4.08 -14.04 7.78
N GLY A 32 -3.60 -13.74 6.58
CA GLY A 32 -2.18 -13.78 6.26
C GLY A 32 -1.35 -12.87 7.16
N SER A 33 -0.14 -13.32 7.51
CA SER A 33 0.86 -12.48 8.16
C SER A 33 1.52 -11.56 7.15
N ILE A 34 1.91 -10.36 7.59
CA ILE A 34 2.49 -9.32 6.76
C ILE A 34 3.83 -8.90 7.34
N LEU A 35 4.85 -8.80 6.51
CA LEU A 35 6.10 -8.14 6.83
C LEU A 35 6.03 -6.66 6.42
N CYS A 36 6.43 -5.75 7.28
CA CYS A 36 6.65 -4.35 6.96
C CYS A 36 8.14 -4.04 7.13
N LEU A 37 8.90 -3.94 6.05
CA LEU A 37 10.28 -3.48 6.04
C LEU A 37 10.29 -1.97 5.79
N GLY A 38 10.41 -1.20 6.86
CA GLY A 38 10.33 0.26 6.82
C GLY A 38 10.39 0.90 8.18
N GLY A 39 10.32 2.22 8.22
CA GLY A 39 10.35 2.97 9.47
C GLY A 39 11.71 2.94 10.15
N SER A 40 12.77 3.21 9.40
CA SER A 40 14.12 3.35 9.94
C SER A 40 14.22 4.51 10.93
N LYS A 41 15.33 4.58 11.65
CA LYS A 41 15.65 5.65 12.62
C LYS A 41 15.33 7.03 12.03
N SER A 42 14.57 7.83 12.75
CA SER A 42 14.00 9.13 12.38
C SER A 42 12.82 9.12 11.39
N MET A 43 12.41 7.94 10.88
CA MET A 43 11.27 7.76 9.98
C MET A 43 10.31 6.66 10.48
N GLU A 44 10.36 6.36 11.77
CA GLU A 44 9.59 5.27 12.40
C GLU A 44 8.08 5.40 12.15
N GLY A 45 7.59 6.64 12.09
CA GLY A 45 6.19 6.93 11.85
C GLY A 45 5.65 6.35 10.54
N ALA A 46 6.47 6.30 9.48
CA ALA A 46 6.07 5.72 8.19
C ALA A 46 5.82 4.21 8.31
N GLY A 47 6.74 3.47 8.94
CA GLY A 47 6.59 2.03 9.18
C GLY A 47 5.41 1.72 10.11
N ILE A 48 5.20 2.55 11.15
CA ILE A 48 4.09 2.41 12.08
C ILE A 48 2.74 2.63 11.37
N LEU A 49 2.61 3.72 10.59
CA LEU A 49 1.40 4.01 9.82
C LEU A 49 1.07 2.87 8.85
N ALA A 50 2.07 2.36 8.12
CA ALA A 50 1.89 1.24 7.21
C ALA A 50 1.46 -0.04 7.96
N GLY A 51 2.16 -0.39 9.05
CA GLY A 51 1.86 -1.59 9.84
C GLY A 51 0.48 -1.56 10.49
N ILE A 52 0.12 -0.47 11.17
CA ILE A 52 -1.19 -0.32 11.82
C ILE A 52 -2.32 -0.30 10.79
N SER A 53 -2.12 0.38 9.65
CA SER A 53 -3.12 0.39 8.59
C SER A 53 -3.33 -0.98 7.96
N ALA A 54 -2.26 -1.78 7.82
CA ALA A 54 -2.34 -3.16 7.36
C ALA A 54 -3.13 -4.05 8.35
N LEU A 55 -2.88 -3.88 9.65
CA LEU A 55 -3.63 -4.61 10.68
C LEU A 55 -5.12 -4.28 10.64
N ARG A 56 -5.46 -2.98 10.58
CA ARG A 56 -6.84 -2.48 10.58
C ARG A 56 -7.62 -2.81 9.30
N SER A 57 -6.93 -3.09 8.21
CA SER A 57 -7.54 -3.49 6.92
C SER A 57 -7.60 -5.00 6.69
N GLY A 58 -7.28 -5.82 7.71
CA GLY A 58 -7.52 -7.26 7.67
C GLY A 58 -6.29 -8.13 7.88
N GLY A 59 -5.08 -7.57 7.99
CA GLY A 59 -3.88 -8.32 8.31
C GLY A 59 -4.01 -9.07 9.65
N GLY A 60 -3.55 -10.32 9.71
CA GLY A 60 -3.63 -11.14 10.92
C GLY A 60 -2.51 -10.87 11.93
N LYS A 61 -1.30 -10.71 11.45
CA LYS A 61 -0.10 -10.37 12.23
C LYS A 61 0.81 -9.48 11.40
N ILE A 62 1.39 -8.48 12.02
CA ILE A 62 2.35 -7.59 11.35
C ILE A 62 3.72 -7.75 12.00
N PHE A 63 4.70 -8.23 11.22
CA PHE A 63 6.10 -8.23 11.59
C PHE A 63 6.73 -6.94 11.07
N TRP A 64 7.12 -6.06 11.98
CA TRP A 64 7.72 -4.79 11.64
C TRP A 64 9.24 -4.89 11.71
N ALA A 65 9.89 -4.98 10.55
CA ALA A 65 11.34 -5.02 10.41
C ALA A 65 11.89 -3.58 10.35
N SER A 66 12.52 -3.12 11.42
CA SER A 66 13.03 -1.77 11.56
C SER A 66 14.26 -1.72 12.45
N ASN A 67 15.20 -0.83 12.15
CA ASN A 67 16.38 -0.57 12.97
C ASN A 67 16.15 0.54 14.04
N THR A 68 14.88 0.79 14.37
CA THR A 68 14.56 1.75 15.44
C THR A 68 14.96 1.20 16.81
N ASP A 69 15.56 2.05 17.61
CA ASP A 69 15.91 1.81 19.01
C ASP A 69 14.89 2.40 20.00
N LYS A 70 13.82 3.03 19.48
CA LYS A 70 12.82 3.69 20.31
C LYS A 70 11.98 2.71 21.12
N LEU A 71 11.80 3.05 22.39
CA LEU A 71 11.03 2.26 23.36
C LEU A 71 9.52 2.25 23.09
N GLN A 72 8.97 3.29 22.43
CA GLN A 72 7.54 3.42 22.14
C GLN A 72 7.21 2.78 20.79
N ARG A 73 6.99 1.47 20.82
CA ARG A 73 6.50 0.69 19.66
C ARG A 73 5.04 0.37 19.90
N PRO A 74 4.18 0.47 18.86
CA PRO A 74 2.80 -0.01 18.98
C PRO A 74 2.81 -1.48 19.39
N PRO A 75 2.10 -1.87 20.47
CA PRO A 75 2.13 -3.24 20.97
C PRO A 75 1.54 -4.26 19.99
N GLU A 76 0.77 -3.81 19.02
CA GLU A 76 0.18 -4.62 17.96
C GLU A 76 1.18 -5.03 16.88
N LEU A 77 2.31 -4.34 16.77
CA LEU A 77 3.36 -4.65 15.78
C LEU A 77 4.43 -5.53 16.42
N ILE A 78 4.67 -6.69 15.83
CA ILE A 78 5.74 -7.59 16.25
C ILE A 78 7.05 -7.07 15.66
N HIS A 79 7.83 -6.38 16.48
CA HIS A 79 9.10 -5.84 16.03
C HIS A 79 10.15 -6.93 15.83
N ILE A 80 10.89 -6.86 14.72
CA ILE A 80 12.05 -7.69 14.40
C ILE A 80 13.20 -6.81 13.88
N ASP A 81 14.42 -7.30 13.99
CA ASP A 81 15.55 -6.64 13.36
C ASP A 81 15.43 -6.74 11.82
N PRO A 82 15.83 -5.68 11.08
CA PRO A 82 15.76 -5.67 9.62
C PRO A 82 16.95 -6.41 8.99
N THR A 83 17.23 -7.63 9.45
CA THR A 83 18.28 -8.53 8.93
C THR A 83 17.64 -9.65 8.11
N ILE A 84 18.39 -10.17 7.14
CA ILE A 84 17.92 -11.31 6.31
C ILE A 84 17.53 -12.49 7.18
N ASP A 85 18.25 -12.80 8.24
CA ASP A 85 17.96 -13.95 9.11
C ASP A 85 16.65 -13.75 9.88
N SER A 86 16.43 -12.57 10.46
CA SER A 86 15.18 -12.25 11.15
C SER A 86 13.98 -12.23 10.20
N ILE A 87 14.16 -11.66 9.00
CA ILE A 87 13.14 -11.63 7.95
C ILE A 87 12.82 -13.07 7.50
N LYS A 88 13.82 -13.91 7.27
CA LYS A 88 13.65 -15.32 6.89
C LYS A 88 12.88 -16.09 7.94
N ALA A 89 13.23 -15.92 9.22
CA ALA A 89 12.51 -16.55 10.32
C ALA A 89 11.04 -16.10 10.42
N ALA A 90 10.74 -14.86 10.06
CA ALA A 90 9.37 -14.35 10.01
C ALA A 90 8.58 -14.93 8.82
N ILE A 91 9.20 -15.09 7.64
CA ILE A 91 8.59 -15.69 6.45
C ILE A 91 8.19 -17.16 6.73
N ASP A 92 9.01 -17.91 7.44
CA ASP A 92 8.73 -19.31 7.81
C ASP A 92 7.48 -19.45 8.72
N LYS A 93 6.86 -18.34 9.14
CA LYS A 93 5.62 -18.30 9.94
C LYS A 93 4.34 -18.03 9.12
N ASN A 94 4.26 -18.51 7.90
CA ASN A 94 3.12 -18.34 6.97
C ASN A 94 2.84 -16.89 6.57
N MET A 95 3.89 -16.17 6.27
CA MET A 95 3.76 -14.81 5.73
C MET A 95 3.26 -14.84 4.28
N SER A 96 2.31 -13.98 3.95
CA SER A 96 1.71 -13.89 2.61
C SER A 96 2.12 -12.65 1.83
N THR A 97 2.42 -11.56 2.53
CA THR A 97 2.58 -10.24 1.93
C THR A 97 3.72 -9.47 2.58
N ALA A 98 4.43 -8.65 1.83
CA ALA A 98 5.42 -7.72 2.35
C ALA A 98 5.14 -6.30 1.87
N ILE A 99 5.26 -5.32 2.78
CA ILE A 99 5.36 -3.89 2.50
C ILE A 99 6.83 -3.53 2.55
N ILE A 100 7.35 -2.87 1.52
CA ILE A 100 8.77 -2.52 1.44
C ILE A 100 8.90 -1.05 1.08
N GLY A 101 9.56 -0.29 1.92
CA GLY A 101 10.03 1.04 1.59
C GLY A 101 9.54 2.22 2.42
N PRO A 102 8.34 2.22 3.06
CA PRO A 102 7.91 3.35 3.88
C PRO A 102 8.98 3.78 4.89
N GLY A 103 9.62 4.94 4.69
CA GLY A 103 10.66 5.46 5.58
C GLY A 103 11.83 4.51 5.84
N LEU A 104 12.24 3.72 4.84
CA LEU A 104 13.27 2.68 5.02
C LEU A 104 14.69 3.21 4.92
N GLY A 105 14.94 4.19 4.04
CA GLY A 105 16.30 4.63 3.71
C GLY A 105 17.01 3.68 2.73
N ARG A 106 18.30 3.96 2.48
CA ARG A 106 19.07 3.31 1.39
C ARG A 106 20.00 2.17 1.83
N ASN A 107 20.02 1.81 3.11
CA ASN A 107 20.99 0.86 3.64
C ASN A 107 20.54 -0.61 3.62
N PHE A 108 19.39 -0.90 3.00
CA PHE A 108 18.73 -2.21 3.05
C PHE A 108 18.58 -2.87 1.67
N ASP A 109 19.49 -2.57 0.75
CA ASP A 109 19.45 -3.10 -0.62
C ASP A 109 19.43 -4.64 -0.66
N LYS A 110 20.16 -5.31 0.25
CA LYS A 110 20.23 -6.79 0.32
C LYS A 110 18.92 -7.40 0.84
N GLU A 111 18.33 -6.78 1.84
CA GLU A 111 17.06 -7.21 2.43
C GLU A 111 15.90 -7.03 1.43
N ILE A 112 15.89 -5.91 0.70
CA ILE A 112 14.93 -5.68 -0.38
C ILE A 112 15.12 -6.73 -1.50
N GLU A 113 16.35 -6.98 -1.93
CA GLU A 113 16.64 -7.98 -2.96
C GLU A 113 16.23 -9.39 -2.53
N PHE A 114 16.45 -9.76 -1.26
CA PHE A 114 16.00 -11.02 -0.69
C PHE A 114 14.48 -11.15 -0.78
N LEU A 115 13.73 -10.13 -0.34
CA LEU A 115 12.27 -10.10 -0.42
C LEU A 115 11.77 -10.07 -1.87
N TRP A 116 12.42 -9.32 -2.75
CA TRP A 116 12.09 -9.27 -4.17
C TRP A 116 12.14 -10.65 -4.83
N ASN A 117 13.07 -11.48 -4.44
CA ASN A 117 13.24 -12.85 -4.94
C ASN A 117 12.37 -13.89 -4.21
N SER A 118 11.60 -13.50 -3.20
CA SER A 118 10.69 -14.37 -2.45
C SER A 118 9.40 -14.67 -3.22
N LYS A 119 8.54 -15.53 -2.69
CA LYS A 119 7.19 -15.81 -3.23
C LYS A 119 6.11 -14.90 -2.64
N LEU A 120 6.44 -13.98 -1.74
CA LEU A 120 5.47 -13.09 -1.10
C LEU A 120 4.83 -12.14 -2.11
N ASN A 121 3.61 -11.74 -1.89
CA ASN A 121 3.03 -10.57 -2.54
C ASN A 121 3.76 -9.32 -2.04
N ILE A 122 4.12 -8.38 -2.91
CA ILE A 122 4.89 -7.19 -2.51
C ILE A 122 4.11 -5.91 -2.80
N VAL A 123 4.00 -5.04 -1.78
CA VAL A 123 3.66 -3.64 -1.92
C VAL A 123 4.95 -2.84 -1.82
N LEU A 124 5.33 -2.16 -2.90
CA LEU A 124 6.58 -1.40 -3.01
C LEU A 124 6.28 0.09 -3.05
N ASP A 125 6.73 0.83 -2.05
CA ASP A 125 6.50 2.29 -1.94
C ASP A 125 7.81 3.02 -1.59
N ALA A 126 7.85 4.32 -1.76
CA ALA A 126 8.92 5.21 -1.31
C ALA A 126 10.34 4.69 -1.60
N ASP A 127 11.15 4.41 -0.57
CA ASP A 127 12.54 3.93 -0.73
C ASP A 127 12.65 2.58 -1.44
N GLY A 128 11.58 1.76 -1.40
CA GLY A 128 11.48 0.54 -2.21
C GLY A 128 11.41 0.85 -3.72
N LEU A 129 10.71 1.90 -4.11
CA LEU A 129 10.66 2.37 -5.50
C LEU A 129 12.00 3.01 -5.92
N ASP A 130 12.68 3.73 -5.00
CA ASP A 130 14.04 4.23 -5.24
C ASP A 130 15.02 3.06 -5.51
N TRP A 131 14.94 1.99 -4.70
CA TRP A 131 15.73 0.77 -4.93
C TRP A 131 15.44 0.17 -6.31
N LEU A 132 14.17 0.03 -6.70
CA LEU A 132 13.76 -0.50 -8.00
C LEU A 132 14.37 0.31 -9.15
N SER A 133 14.34 1.65 -9.05
CA SER A 133 14.91 2.57 -10.03
C SER A 133 16.42 2.44 -10.16
N ARG A 134 17.13 2.27 -9.04
CA ARG A 134 18.60 2.17 -8.99
C ARG A 134 19.12 0.81 -9.44
N LYS A 135 18.51 -0.26 -8.95
CA LYS A 135 19.01 -1.64 -9.13
C LYS A 135 18.50 -2.29 -10.41
N LYS A 136 17.33 -1.90 -10.91
CA LYS A 136 16.71 -2.50 -12.10
C LYS A 136 16.75 -4.03 -12.08
N PRO A 137 16.20 -4.65 -11.02
CA PRO A 137 16.27 -6.10 -10.86
C PRO A 137 15.54 -6.80 -12.00
N LYS A 138 15.78 -8.10 -12.17
CA LYS A 138 14.97 -8.92 -13.10
C LYS A 138 13.49 -8.82 -12.75
N LYS A 139 12.64 -8.84 -13.77
CA LYS A 139 11.18 -8.83 -13.60
C LYS A 139 10.77 -9.99 -12.69
N ARG A 140 9.98 -9.66 -11.71
CA ARG A 140 9.48 -10.60 -10.72
C ARG A 140 8.29 -11.38 -11.29
N ALA A 141 8.26 -12.71 -11.07
CA ALA A 141 7.14 -13.56 -11.47
C ALA A 141 5.98 -13.52 -10.44
N ALA A 142 6.28 -13.45 -9.14
CA ALA A 142 5.27 -13.34 -8.09
C ALA A 142 4.63 -11.94 -8.10
N ALA A 143 3.39 -11.85 -7.65
CA ALA A 143 2.58 -10.63 -7.70
C ALA A 143 3.19 -9.49 -6.87
N TRP A 144 3.11 -8.27 -7.39
CA TRP A 144 3.56 -7.06 -6.72
C TRP A 144 2.91 -5.81 -7.28
N VAL A 145 2.84 -4.77 -6.47
CA VAL A 145 2.33 -3.46 -6.86
C VAL A 145 3.29 -2.36 -6.40
N GLY A 146 3.57 -1.41 -7.30
CA GLY A 146 4.27 -0.18 -6.98
C GLY A 146 3.29 0.98 -6.80
N THR A 147 3.56 1.86 -5.83
CA THR A 147 2.65 2.96 -5.48
C THR A 147 3.29 4.34 -5.64
N PRO A 148 3.87 4.69 -6.81
CA PRO A 148 4.56 5.95 -6.98
C PRO A 148 3.62 7.16 -6.97
N HIS A 149 4.06 8.27 -6.37
CA HIS A 149 3.58 9.59 -6.74
C HIS A 149 4.29 10.08 -8.03
N ILE A 150 3.87 11.22 -8.59
CA ILE A 150 4.40 11.72 -9.87
C ILE A 150 5.92 11.84 -9.86
N GLY A 151 6.53 12.39 -8.79
CA GLY A 151 7.98 12.55 -8.72
C GLY A 151 8.75 11.22 -8.65
N GLU A 152 8.21 10.20 -7.99
CA GLU A 152 8.78 8.84 -7.98
C GLU A 152 8.66 8.19 -9.36
N MET A 153 7.52 8.35 -10.01
CA MET A 153 7.28 7.85 -11.36
C MET A 153 8.28 8.46 -12.36
N GLN A 154 8.54 9.76 -12.31
CA GLN A 154 9.54 10.42 -13.17
C GLN A 154 10.93 9.85 -12.96
N LYS A 155 11.34 9.57 -11.70
CA LYS A 155 12.62 8.92 -11.40
C LYS A 155 12.69 7.49 -11.97
N LEU A 156 11.60 6.72 -11.88
CA LEU A 156 11.52 5.37 -12.43
C LEU A 156 11.64 5.35 -13.94
N LEU A 157 10.90 6.21 -14.63
CA LEU A 157 10.89 6.25 -16.10
C LEU A 157 12.07 7.02 -16.70
N LYS A 158 12.73 7.88 -15.91
CA LYS A 158 13.76 8.83 -16.39
C LYS A 158 13.25 9.71 -17.53
N ASP A 159 11.99 10.09 -17.46
CA ASP A 159 11.26 10.78 -18.53
C ASP A 159 10.38 11.87 -17.89
N ASP A 160 10.10 12.92 -18.65
CA ASP A 160 9.17 13.94 -18.22
C ASP A 160 7.75 13.40 -18.19
N PHE A 161 6.93 14.05 -17.35
CA PHE A 161 5.54 13.69 -17.21
C PHE A 161 4.81 13.88 -18.55
N SER A 162 4.33 12.79 -19.12
CA SER A 162 3.32 12.79 -20.17
C SER A 162 1.90 12.77 -19.52
N ASP A 163 0.95 12.07 -20.07
CA ASP A 163 -0.31 11.79 -19.39
C ASP A 163 -0.17 10.56 -18.44
N LYS A 164 -1.01 10.51 -17.42
CA LYS A 164 -0.97 9.42 -16.41
C LYS A 164 -1.18 8.03 -17.02
N TRP A 165 -2.02 7.91 -18.05
CA TRP A 165 -2.27 6.64 -18.72
C TRP A 165 -1.03 6.11 -19.41
N SER A 166 -0.38 6.95 -20.20
CA SER A 166 0.86 6.59 -20.89
C SER A 166 1.94 6.20 -19.87
N ASN A 167 2.04 6.92 -18.76
CA ASN A 167 3.05 6.66 -17.75
C ASN A 167 2.81 5.33 -17.00
N ILE A 168 1.58 5.00 -16.61
CA ILE A 168 1.29 3.70 -15.97
C ILE A 168 1.52 2.54 -16.94
N THR A 169 1.24 2.73 -18.22
CA THR A 169 1.52 1.76 -19.26
C THR A 169 3.02 1.55 -19.48
N LYS A 170 3.80 2.64 -19.50
CA LYS A 170 5.28 2.59 -19.55
C LYS A 170 5.85 1.85 -18.35
N LEU A 171 5.38 2.12 -17.13
CA LEU A 171 5.80 1.42 -15.91
C LEU A 171 5.55 -0.08 -16.01
N LYS A 172 4.36 -0.50 -16.40
CA LYS A 172 4.03 -1.94 -16.60
C LYS A 172 4.95 -2.59 -17.65
N LYS A 173 5.17 -1.92 -18.76
CA LYS A 173 6.06 -2.43 -19.82
C LYS A 173 7.50 -2.58 -19.33
N HIS A 174 8.01 -1.62 -18.57
CA HIS A 174 9.42 -1.57 -18.12
C HIS A 174 9.69 -2.56 -17.00
N TYR A 175 8.88 -2.53 -15.95
CA TYR A 175 9.14 -3.25 -14.70
C TYR A 175 8.26 -4.49 -14.50
N GLY A 176 7.13 -4.60 -15.21
CA GLY A 176 6.09 -5.58 -14.92
C GLY A 176 5.22 -5.13 -13.73
N GLY A 177 4.57 -6.09 -13.06
CA GLY A 177 3.73 -5.83 -11.90
C GLY A 177 2.53 -4.94 -12.17
N ASP A 178 1.86 -4.54 -11.11
CA ASP A 178 0.78 -3.57 -11.14
C ASP A 178 1.20 -2.26 -10.48
N TRP A 179 0.45 -1.19 -10.74
CA TRP A 179 0.85 0.14 -10.35
C TRP A 179 -0.32 0.98 -9.87
N ILE A 180 -0.08 1.77 -8.81
CA ILE A 180 -0.98 2.82 -8.35
C ILE A 180 -0.27 4.15 -8.53
N LEU A 181 -0.62 4.92 -9.56
CA LEU A 181 -0.06 6.25 -9.79
C LEU A 181 -0.86 7.28 -8.99
N LYS A 182 -0.31 7.65 -7.83
CA LYS A 182 -0.93 8.55 -6.84
C LYS A 182 -1.12 9.99 -7.36
N GLY A 183 -2.02 10.72 -6.71
CA GLY A 183 -2.32 12.15 -6.96
C GLY A 183 -3.75 12.37 -7.49
N PRO A 184 -4.13 13.61 -7.83
CA PRO A 184 -5.46 13.91 -8.35
C PRO A 184 -5.82 13.00 -9.53
N GLY A 185 -6.94 12.27 -9.45
CA GLY A 185 -7.26 11.22 -10.42
C GLY A 185 -6.26 10.06 -10.34
N THR A 186 -6.14 9.44 -9.15
CA THR A 186 -5.29 8.25 -8.96
C THR A 186 -5.68 7.15 -9.94
N LEU A 187 -4.70 6.61 -10.66
CA LEU A 187 -4.87 5.45 -11.54
C LEU A 187 -4.37 4.18 -10.87
N VAL A 188 -5.11 3.10 -11.06
CA VAL A 188 -4.77 1.76 -10.55
C VAL A 188 -4.76 0.79 -11.73
N SER A 189 -3.63 0.11 -11.96
CA SER A 189 -3.63 -1.04 -12.84
C SER A 189 -3.90 -2.30 -12.03
N GLU A 190 -4.93 -3.03 -12.39
CA GLU A 190 -5.34 -4.28 -11.73
C GLU A 190 -6.20 -5.11 -12.70
N ASP A 191 -6.05 -6.43 -12.68
CA ASP A 191 -6.80 -7.34 -13.59
C ASP A 191 -6.66 -6.98 -15.07
N SER A 192 -5.46 -6.60 -15.51
CA SER A 192 -5.17 -6.15 -16.89
C SER A 192 -5.97 -4.92 -17.34
N LYS A 193 -6.61 -4.21 -16.42
CA LYS A 193 -7.39 -2.99 -16.65
C LYS A 193 -6.77 -1.81 -15.92
N ILE A 194 -7.15 -0.61 -16.33
CA ILE A 194 -6.81 0.62 -15.61
C ILE A 194 -8.08 1.22 -15.04
N TRP A 195 -8.04 1.48 -13.73
CA TRP A 195 -9.12 2.04 -12.93
C TRP A 195 -8.80 3.45 -12.51
N LEU A 196 -9.80 4.31 -12.47
CA LEU A 196 -9.68 5.72 -12.10
C LEU A 196 -10.44 6.00 -10.80
N ASN A 197 -9.74 6.54 -9.81
CA ASN A 197 -10.39 7.16 -8.67
C ASN A 197 -10.76 8.61 -9.02
N LEU A 198 -12.06 8.89 -9.11
CA LEU A 198 -12.59 10.22 -9.45
C LEU A 198 -12.46 11.23 -8.30
N TYR A 199 -12.30 10.74 -7.06
CA TYR A 199 -12.17 11.63 -5.91
C TYR A 199 -10.79 12.24 -5.84
N SER A 200 -10.75 13.55 -5.63
CA SER A 200 -9.53 14.30 -5.39
C SER A 200 -9.78 15.31 -4.28
N ASN A 201 -8.85 15.35 -3.32
CA ASN A 201 -8.87 16.34 -2.25
C ASN A 201 -7.43 16.64 -1.83
N GLY A 202 -7.09 17.90 -1.63
CA GLY A 202 -5.74 18.35 -1.28
C GLY A 202 -5.22 17.75 0.02
N TRP A 203 -6.10 17.45 0.99
CA TRP A 203 -5.73 16.80 2.25
C TRP A 203 -5.17 15.38 2.09
N LEU A 204 -5.47 14.69 1.00
CA LEU A 204 -4.85 13.39 0.67
C LEU A 204 -3.37 13.52 0.23
N GLY A 205 -2.87 14.75 0.07
CA GLY A 205 -1.44 15.04 -0.15
C GLY A 205 -0.62 15.20 1.13
N THR A 206 -1.22 15.04 2.31
CA THR A 206 -0.53 15.14 3.60
C THR A 206 0.47 14.00 3.78
N ALA A 207 1.60 14.28 4.47
CA ALA A 207 2.61 13.28 4.77
C ALA A 207 2.02 12.05 5.46
N GLY A 208 2.52 10.86 5.14
CA GLY A 208 2.05 9.58 5.69
C GLY A 208 0.87 8.96 4.94
N MET A 209 0.19 9.68 4.04
CA MET A 209 -0.96 9.14 3.29
C MET A 209 -0.57 7.97 2.37
N GLY A 210 0.65 7.99 1.81
CA GLY A 210 1.22 6.89 1.03
C GLY A 210 1.46 5.65 1.89
N ASP A 211 2.04 5.85 3.08
CA ASP A 211 2.33 4.77 4.02
C ASP A 211 1.04 4.06 4.46
N VAL A 212 -0.01 4.82 4.75
CA VAL A 212 -1.35 4.30 5.06
C VAL A 212 -1.91 3.52 3.87
N LEU A 213 -1.80 4.04 2.64
CA LEU A 213 -2.27 3.34 1.44
C LEU A 213 -1.54 2.00 1.25
N ALA A 214 -0.22 1.98 1.39
CA ALA A 214 0.57 0.76 1.30
C ALA A 214 0.14 -0.27 2.35
N GLY A 215 -0.15 0.18 3.56
CA GLY A 215 -0.72 -0.65 4.63
C GLY A 215 -2.09 -1.23 4.26
N ILE A 216 -3.02 -0.40 3.80
CA ILE A 216 -4.36 -0.85 3.42
C ILE A 216 -4.29 -1.91 2.30
N ILE A 217 -3.46 -1.69 1.28
CA ILE A 217 -3.26 -2.66 0.20
C ILE A 217 -2.82 -4.01 0.76
N ALA A 218 -1.79 -4.00 1.59
CA ALA A 218 -1.22 -5.23 2.15
C ALA A 218 -2.21 -5.97 3.05
N GLY A 219 -2.97 -5.26 3.89
CA GLY A 219 -3.99 -5.85 4.76
C GLY A 219 -5.13 -6.50 3.99
N LEU A 220 -5.69 -5.78 3.01
CA LEU A 220 -6.73 -6.32 2.12
C LEU A 220 -6.23 -7.51 1.32
N TRP A 221 -4.99 -7.46 0.83
CA TRP A 221 -4.41 -8.57 0.08
C TRP A 221 -4.20 -9.80 0.95
N ALA A 222 -3.64 -9.63 2.14
CA ALA A 222 -3.41 -10.72 3.09
C ALA A 222 -4.70 -11.33 3.62
N SER A 223 -5.80 -10.58 3.63
CA SER A 223 -7.14 -11.06 4.03
C SER A 223 -7.96 -11.67 2.90
N GLY A 224 -7.39 -11.82 1.69
CA GLY A 224 -8.02 -12.52 0.58
C GLY A 224 -8.88 -11.65 -0.35
N SER A 225 -8.71 -10.32 -0.31
CA SER A 225 -9.34 -9.47 -1.33
C SER A 225 -8.81 -9.84 -2.72
N ASN A 226 -9.70 -10.04 -3.68
CA ASN A 226 -9.34 -10.29 -5.08
C ASN A 226 -9.13 -8.98 -5.88
N THR A 227 -9.35 -7.83 -5.26
CA THR A 227 -9.19 -6.50 -5.85
C THR A 227 -8.46 -5.54 -4.89
N PRO A 228 -7.33 -5.95 -4.26
CA PRO A 228 -6.74 -5.24 -3.13
C PRO A 228 -6.33 -3.81 -3.46
N TYR A 229 -5.93 -3.54 -4.69
CA TYR A 229 -5.37 -2.24 -5.06
C TYR A 229 -6.45 -1.17 -5.18
N ARG A 230 -7.49 -1.42 -6.00
CA ARG A 230 -8.60 -0.48 -6.14
C ARG A 230 -9.47 -0.40 -4.90
N SER A 231 -9.58 -1.51 -4.15
CA SER A 231 -10.28 -1.53 -2.86
C SER A 231 -9.58 -0.64 -1.83
N ALA A 232 -8.24 -0.65 -1.78
CA ALA A 232 -7.47 0.21 -0.89
C ALA A 232 -7.63 1.69 -1.23
N VAL A 233 -7.57 2.05 -2.51
CA VAL A 233 -7.80 3.44 -2.97
C VAL A 233 -9.23 3.90 -2.66
N TYR A 234 -10.23 3.03 -2.86
CA TYR A 234 -11.62 3.30 -2.48
C TYR A 234 -11.74 3.52 -0.97
N LEU A 235 -11.23 2.60 -0.16
CA LEU A 235 -11.34 2.64 1.30
C LEU A 235 -10.66 3.89 1.86
N GLN A 236 -9.45 4.23 1.43
CA GLN A 236 -8.77 5.47 1.82
C GLN A 236 -9.61 6.70 1.46
N THR A 237 -10.24 6.69 0.29
CA THR A 237 -11.14 7.76 -0.16
C THR A 237 -12.37 7.88 0.75
N GLN A 238 -12.99 6.76 1.15
CA GLN A 238 -14.16 6.80 2.05
C GLN A 238 -13.78 7.31 3.45
N CYS A 239 -12.63 6.89 3.99
CA CYS A 239 -12.10 7.41 5.24
C CYS A 239 -11.92 8.93 5.18
N ALA A 240 -11.32 9.44 4.09
CA ALA A 240 -11.12 10.87 3.89
C ALA A 240 -12.46 11.62 3.79
N LYS A 241 -13.40 11.13 3.02
CA LYS A 241 -14.75 11.73 2.89
C LYS A 241 -15.47 11.80 4.24
N ASN A 242 -15.42 10.71 5.01
CA ASN A 242 -16.07 10.65 6.31
C ASN A 242 -15.44 11.64 7.30
N PHE A 243 -14.11 11.69 7.40
CA PHE A 243 -13.42 12.64 8.25
C PHE A 243 -13.76 14.09 7.87
N LEU A 244 -13.59 14.43 6.62
CA LEU A 244 -13.77 15.81 6.14
C LEU A 244 -15.23 16.27 6.30
N ARG A 245 -16.21 15.39 6.11
CA ARG A 245 -17.63 15.68 6.37
C ARG A 245 -17.89 16.03 7.83
N LEU A 246 -17.26 15.31 8.77
CA LEU A 246 -17.44 15.52 10.22
C LEU A 246 -16.63 16.70 10.76
N ASN A 247 -15.59 17.14 10.07
CA ASN A 247 -14.64 18.17 10.49
C ASN A 247 -14.66 19.41 9.59
N ASN A 248 -15.81 19.76 9.01
CA ASN A 248 -15.99 20.95 8.18
C ASN A 248 -14.97 21.09 7.04
N GLY A 249 -14.50 19.97 6.49
CA GLY A 249 -13.64 19.93 5.32
C GLY A 249 -12.14 20.13 5.56
N ALA A 250 -11.66 20.09 6.82
CA ALA A 250 -10.28 20.42 7.14
C ALA A 250 -9.61 19.47 8.16
N GLY A 251 -8.27 19.55 8.26
CA GLY A 251 -7.49 18.95 9.34
C GLY A 251 -7.18 17.47 9.19
N LEU A 252 -7.35 16.87 8.00
CA LEU A 252 -7.11 15.44 7.79
C LEU A 252 -5.62 15.09 7.86
N THR A 253 -5.28 14.13 8.70
CA THR A 253 -3.94 13.52 8.83
C THR A 253 -3.95 12.05 8.43
N ALA A 254 -2.78 11.47 8.22
CA ALA A 254 -2.62 10.05 7.93
C ALA A 254 -3.14 9.15 9.07
N SER A 255 -2.93 9.56 10.33
CA SER A 255 -3.44 8.85 11.51
C SER A 255 -4.97 8.80 11.52
N ASN A 256 -5.66 9.89 11.14
CA ASN A 256 -7.12 9.89 11.05
C ASN A 256 -7.64 8.89 10.01
N ILE A 257 -6.97 8.79 8.83
CA ILE A 257 -7.32 7.74 7.86
C ILE A 257 -7.13 6.37 8.49
N SER A 258 -5.97 6.11 9.09
CA SER A 258 -5.67 4.81 9.73
C SER A 258 -6.72 4.43 10.79
N GLU A 259 -7.18 5.37 11.61
CA GLU A 259 -8.22 5.16 12.62
C GLU A 259 -9.59 4.84 12.03
N LEU A 260 -9.93 5.44 10.90
CA LEU A 260 -11.23 5.27 10.24
C LEU A 260 -11.33 4.02 9.35
N ILE A 261 -10.24 3.26 9.13
CA ILE A 261 -10.26 2.04 8.29
C ILE A 261 -11.32 1.06 8.78
N GLY A 262 -11.29 0.67 10.06
CA GLY A 262 -12.23 -0.26 10.64
C GLY A 262 -13.70 0.20 10.52
N PRO A 263 -14.05 1.41 10.98
CA PRO A 263 -15.38 1.99 10.79
C PRO A 263 -15.84 2.01 9.34
N CYS A 264 -14.97 2.35 8.37
CA CYS A 264 -15.33 2.37 6.96
C CYS A 264 -15.57 0.98 6.38
N ILE A 265 -14.80 -0.03 6.81
CA ILE A 265 -15.04 -1.44 6.45
C ILE A 265 -16.39 -1.90 7.03
N GLY A 266 -16.67 -1.61 8.30
CA GLY A 266 -17.96 -1.92 8.92
C GLY A 266 -19.13 -1.32 8.17
N HIS A 267 -19.03 -0.05 7.77
CA HIS A 267 -20.07 0.62 6.97
C HIS A 267 -20.22 0.03 5.56
N TYR A 268 -19.15 -0.47 4.94
CA TYR A 268 -19.21 -1.15 3.64
C TYR A 268 -20.15 -2.36 3.71
N PHE A 269 -20.07 -3.17 4.77
CA PHE A 269 -20.91 -4.35 4.93
C PHE A 269 -22.34 -4.05 5.40
N GLN A 270 -22.55 -3.01 6.23
CA GLN A 270 -23.90 -2.63 6.68
C GLN A 270 -24.86 -2.23 5.55
N ASN A 271 -24.32 -1.74 4.43
CA ASN A 271 -25.13 -1.36 3.27
C ASN A 271 -25.37 -2.54 2.30
N GLU A 272 -25.00 -3.76 2.67
CA GLU A 272 -25.26 -5.00 1.92
C GLU A 272 -26.38 -5.86 2.57
N LEU A 273 -26.88 -5.45 3.74
CA LEU A 273 -28.02 -6.04 4.44
C LEU A 273 -29.28 -5.22 4.21
#